data_257a600cc7dec4951f4f5ce7c7ebac2a
#
_entry.id   257a600cc7dec4951f4f5ce7c7ebac2a
#
_cell.length_a   1.000
_cell.length_b   1.000
_cell.length_c   1.000
_cell.angle_alpha   90.00
_cell.angle_beta   90.00
_cell.angle_gamma   90.00
#
_symmetry.space_group_name_H-M   'P 1'
#
loop_
_entity.id
_entity.type
_entity.pdbx_description
1 polymer ?
#
loop_
_entity_poly.entity_id
_entity_poly.type
_entity_poly.pdbx_seq_one_letter_code
_entity_poly.pdbx_strand_id
1 'polypeptide(L)'
;RLIQGGARFVATNPDPTGPSMEGDLPATGSVAALISKATGVEPYFVGKPNPLMMRAALNRLQAHSETTVMIGDRMDTDVVAGLEAGMRTVLVLTGITHAADVDRFPFRPSRIVDSIADLVDDLPPL
;
A
#
# COMPACT_ATOMS: atom_id res chain seq x y z
N ARG A 1 4.46 28.43 2.30
CA ARG A 1 5.67 29.21 2.65
C ARG A 1 6.85 28.30 3.01
N LEU A 2 6.70 27.32 3.95
CA LEU A 2 7.82 26.45 4.37
C LEU A 2 8.44 25.68 3.20
N ILE A 3 7.61 25.02 2.38
CA ILE A 3 8.06 24.23 1.21
C ILE A 3 8.76 25.16 0.19
N GLN A 4 8.17 26.30 -0.11
CA GLN A 4 8.77 27.29 -1.01
C GLN A 4 10.08 27.87 -0.44
N GLY A 5 10.25 27.85 0.88
CA GLY A 5 11.49 28.20 1.59
C GLY A 5 12.52 27.07 1.70
N GLY A 6 12.29 25.93 1.02
CA GLY A 6 13.23 24.82 0.97
C GLY A 6 12.96 23.66 1.94
N ALA A 7 11.85 23.69 2.69
CA ALA A 7 11.46 22.54 3.51
C ALA A 7 11.09 21.33 2.61
N ARG A 8 11.52 20.14 3.01
CA ARG A 8 11.18 18.90 2.30
C ARG A 8 9.70 18.57 2.47
N PHE A 9 9.04 18.23 1.37
CA PHE A 9 7.65 17.82 1.36
C PHE A 9 7.56 16.29 1.36
N VAL A 10 7.12 15.72 2.48
CA VAL A 10 6.93 14.28 2.67
C VAL A 10 5.46 14.02 2.97
N ALA A 11 4.89 12.98 2.38
CA ALA A 11 3.52 12.55 2.60
C ALA A 11 3.45 11.04 2.90
N THR A 12 2.44 10.62 3.65
CA THR A 12 2.34 9.23 4.11
C THR A 12 1.95 8.26 3.00
N ASN A 13 0.98 8.60 2.16
CA ASN A 13 0.53 7.76 1.04
C ASN A 13 -0.07 8.63 -0.09
N PRO A 14 -0.15 8.09 -1.32
CA PRO A 14 -0.71 8.79 -2.47
C PRO A 14 -2.23 8.65 -2.63
N ASP A 15 -2.93 7.95 -1.72
CA ASP A 15 -4.34 7.62 -1.85
C ASP A 15 -5.19 8.89 -1.95
N PRO A 16 -5.96 9.10 -3.05
CA PRO A 16 -6.77 10.30 -3.23
C PRO A 16 -7.98 10.32 -2.30
N THR A 17 -8.57 9.14 -2.03
CA THR A 17 -9.75 9.00 -1.18
C THR A 17 -9.58 7.85 -0.19
N GLY A 18 -10.36 7.90 0.88
CA GLY A 18 -10.53 6.82 1.83
C GLY A 18 -12.01 6.57 2.11
N PRO A 19 -12.41 5.31 2.38
CA PRO A 19 -13.80 4.96 2.63
C PRO A 19 -14.31 5.57 3.94
N SER A 20 -15.58 5.97 3.96
CA SER A 20 -16.32 6.33 5.17
C SER A 20 -17.75 5.79 5.10
N MET A 21 -18.49 5.89 6.21
CA MET A 21 -19.89 5.47 6.25
C MET A 21 -20.82 6.31 5.33
N GLU A 22 -20.39 7.51 4.98
CA GLU A 22 -21.17 8.46 4.17
C GLU A 22 -20.65 8.57 2.73
N GLY A 23 -19.69 7.72 2.34
CA GLY A 23 -19.02 7.75 1.05
C GLY A 23 -17.53 8.07 1.15
N ASP A 24 -16.87 8.26 0.01
CA ASP A 24 -15.45 8.52 -0.03
C ASP A 24 -15.09 9.92 0.47
N LEU A 25 -14.12 9.99 1.39
CA LEU A 25 -13.54 11.25 1.85
C LEU A 25 -12.14 11.47 1.25
N PRO A 26 -11.73 12.75 1.06
CA PRO A 26 -10.36 13.07 0.64
C PRO A 26 -9.34 12.50 1.62
N ALA A 27 -8.35 11.77 1.10
CA ALA A 27 -7.24 11.22 1.85
C ALA A 27 -5.95 12.03 1.63
N THR A 28 -4.83 11.50 2.11
CA THR A 28 -3.52 12.18 2.08
C THR A 28 -3.11 12.61 0.67
N GLY A 29 -3.37 11.78 -0.34
CA GLY A 29 -3.04 12.10 -1.73
C GLY A 29 -3.74 13.37 -2.24
N SER A 30 -5.02 13.56 -1.90
CA SER A 30 -5.77 14.77 -2.25
C SER A 30 -5.23 16.01 -1.55
N VAL A 31 -4.87 15.91 -0.27
CA VAL A 31 -4.25 17.01 0.48
C VAL A 31 -2.86 17.32 -0.09
N ALA A 32 -2.08 16.30 -0.41
CA ALA A 32 -0.77 16.45 -1.03
C ALA A 32 -0.89 17.14 -2.41
N ALA A 33 -1.84 16.74 -3.24
CA ALA A 33 -2.09 17.33 -4.55
C ALA A 33 -2.45 18.83 -4.44
N LEU A 34 -3.28 19.21 -3.46
CA LEU A 34 -3.59 20.61 -3.17
C LEU A 34 -2.35 21.43 -2.83
N ILE A 35 -1.48 20.87 -1.98
CA ILE A 35 -0.22 21.50 -1.58
C ILE A 35 0.74 21.58 -2.76
N SER A 36 0.88 20.50 -3.56
CA SER A 36 1.71 20.48 -4.78
C SER A 36 1.27 21.57 -5.75
N LYS A 37 -0.05 21.68 -5.98
CA LYS A 37 -0.60 22.70 -6.87
C LYS A 37 -0.32 24.13 -6.39
N ALA A 38 -0.35 24.35 -5.08
CA ALA A 38 -0.10 25.68 -4.49
C ALA A 38 1.39 26.05 -4.42
N THR A 39 2.28 25.06 -4.34
CA THR A 39 3.72 25.29 -4.12
C THR A 39 4.58 25.04 -5.36
N GLY A 40 4.09 24.27 -6.33
CA GLY A 40 4.87 23.75 -7.46
C GLY A 40 5.85 22.65 -7.10
N VAL A 41 5.76 22.07 -5.88
CA VAL A 41 6.68 21.03 -5.38
C VAL A 41 5.91 19.75 -5.12
N GLU A 42 6.38 18.62 -5.68
CA GLU A 42 5.79 17.32 -5.45
C GLU A 42 6.26 16.69 -4.13
N PRO A 43 5.40 15.94 -3.42
CA PRO A 43 5.77 15.24 -2.20
C PRO A 43 6.57 13.98 -2.50
N TYR A 44 7.41 13.58 -1.55
CA TYR A 44 7.92 12.23 -1.49
C TYR A 44 6.98 11.37 -0.64
N PHE A 45 6.28 10.43 -1.28
CA PHE A 45 5.39 9.49 -0.59
C PHE A 45 6.21 8.36 0.04
N VAL A 46 6.13 8.18 1.36
CA VAL A 46 6.89 7.14 2.10
C VAL A 46 6.12 5.85 2.31
N GLY A 47 4.79 5.89 2.16
CA GLY A 47 3.92 4.73 2.30
C GLY A 47 3.85 3.86 1.05
N LYS A 48 3.11 2.77 1.13
CA LYS A 48 2.87 1.85 -0.01
C LYS A 48 2.44 2.63 -1.26
N PRO A 49 2.95 2.30 -2.45
CA PRO A 49 3.83 1.17 -2.75
C PRO A 49 5.34 1.43 -2.55
N ASN A 50 5.74 2.54 -1.90
CA ASN A 50 7.15 2.87 -1.73
C ASN A 50 7.89 1.77 -0.94
N PRO A 51 9.01 1.26 -1.47
CA PRO A 51 9.77 0.18 -0.84
C PRO A 51 10.39 0.56 0.50
N LEU A 52 10.45 1.85 0.82
CA LEU A 52 10.97 2.33 2.11
C LEU A 52 10.18 1.75 3.29
N MET A 53 8.84 1.72 3.18
CA MET A 53 7.98 1.16 4.24
C MET A 53 8.23 -0.34 4.41
N MET A 54 8.31 -1.10 3.31
CA MET A 54 8.55 -2.54 3.36
C MET A 54 9.93 -2.87 3.95
N ARG A 55 10.94 -2.13 3.56
CA ARG A 55 12.30 -2.27 4.11
C ARG A 55 12.34 -1.97 5.62
N ALA A 56 11.68 -0.88 6.04
CA ALA A 56 11.59 -0.53 7.45
C ALA A 56 10.86 -1.60 8.27
N ALA A 57 9.78 -2.16 7.73
CA ALA A 57 9.03 -3.25 8.36
C ALA A 57 9.87 -4.51 8.51
N LEU A 58 10.53 -4.98 7.45
CA LEU A 58 11.40 -6.16 7.48
C LEU A 58 12.54 -5.98 8.50
N ASN A 59 13.20 -4.83 8.51
CA ASN A 59 14.26 -4.53 9.47
C ASN A 59 13.75 -4.55 10.91
N ARG A 60 12.57 -3.99 11.17
CA ARG A 60 11.98 -3.97 12.51
C ARG A 60 11.57 -5.36 13.00
N LEU A 61 11.11 -6.20 12.09
CA LEU A 61 10.73 -7.60 12.35
C LEU A 61 11.95 -8.54 12.39
N GLN A 62 13.14 -8.06 12.00
CA GLN A 62 14.34 -8.89 11.80
C GLN A 62 14.04 -10.08 10.86
N ALA A 63 13.22 -9.84 9.84
CA ALA A 63 12.75 -10.82 8.88
C ALA A 63 13.35 -10.59 7.49
N HIS A 64 13.40 -11.66 6.69
CA HIS A 64 13.82 -11.62 5.30
C HIS A 64 12.60 -11.65 4.38
N SER A 65 12.67 -10.96 3.23
CA SER A 65 11.57 -10.92 2.27
C SER A 65 11.13 -12.31 1.80
N GLU A 66 12.08 -13.23 1.63
CA GLU A 66 11.84 -14.62 1.19
C GLU A 66 10.95 -15.42 2.16
N THR A 67 10.98 -15.06 3.45
CA THR A 67 10.21 -15.72 4.51
C THR A 67 9.04 -14.90 5.02
N THR A 68 8.76 -13.76 4.36
CA THR A 68 7.69 -12.85 4.73
C THR A 68 6.62 -12.83 3.64
N VAL A 69 5.37 -12.71 4.06
CA VAL A 69 4.21 -12.59 3.17
C VAL A 69 3.55 -11.24 3.40
N MET A 70 3.32 -10.51 2.30
CA MET A 70 2.48 -9.31 2.33
C MET A 70 1.03 -9.72 2.10
N ILE A 71 0.14 -9.37 3.02
CA ILE A 71 -1.31 -9.59 2.89
C ILE A 71 -1.97 -8.23 2.77
N GLY A 72 -2.81 -8.04 1.76
CA GLY A 72 -3.53 -6.79 1.57
C GLY A 72 -4.66 -6.94 0.57
N ASP A 73 -5.45 -5.88 0.43
CA ASP A 73 -6.67 -5.84 -0.38
C ASP A 73 -6.54 -5.00 -1.66
N ARG A 74 -5.35 -4.41 -1.88
CA ARG A 74 -5.13 -3.53 -3.03
C ARG A 74 -3.99 -4.01 -3.91
N MET A 75 -4.29 -4.13 -5.21
CA MET A 75 -3.27 -4.45 -6.22
C MET A 75 -2.25 -3.33 -6.39
N ASP A 76 -2.71 -2.09 -6.42
CA ASP A 76 -1.91 -0.88 -6.72
C ASP A 76 -1.01 -0.39 -5.58
N THR A 77 -1.19 -0.92 -4.36
CA THR A 77 -0.38 -0.56 -3.20
C THR A 77 0.20 -1.79 -2.50
N ASP A 78 -0.64 -2.70 -2.00
CA ASP A 78 -0.20 -3.84 -1.17
C ASP A 78 0.56 -4.88 -1.99
N VAL A 79 -0.07 -5.33 -3.08
CA VAL A 79 0.51 -6.40 -3.90
C VAL A 79 1.79 -5.93 -4.57
N VAL A 80 1.78 -4.75 -5.20
CA VAL A 80 2.99 -4.22 -5.85
C VAL A 80 4.10 -3.96 -4.83
N ALA A 81 3.79 -3.40 -3.64
CA ALA A 81 4.81 -3.17 -2.61
C ALA A 81 5.46 -4.46 -2.12
N GLY A 82 4.65 -5.52 -1.94
CA GLY A 82 5.17 -6.83 -1.55
C GLY A 82 6.06 -7.44 -2.64
N LEU A 83 5.60 -7.42 -3.90
CA LEU A 83 6.37 -7.94 -5.03
C LEU A 83 7.69 -7.21 -5.23
N GLU A 84 7.69 -5.87 -5.21
CA GLU A 84 8.90 -5.05 -5.34
C GLU A 84 9.88 -5.23 -4.17
N ALA A 85 9.37 -5.59 -3.00
CA ALA A 85 10.20 -5.93 -1.85
C ALA A 85 10.69 -7.40 -1.84
N GLY A 86 10.33 -8.20 -2.84
CA GLY A 86 10.72 -9.61 -2.95
C GLY A 86 9.96 -10.55 -2.02
N MET A 87 8.78 -10.14 -1.54
CA MET A 87 7.90 -10.96 -0.70
C MET A 87 6.91 -11.76 -1.55
N ARG A 88 6.40 -12.85 -1.00
CA ARG A 88 5.15 -13.42 -1.48
C ARG A 88 3.98 -12.51 -1.09
N THR A 89 2.94 -12.49 -1.93
CA THR A 89 1.79 -11.60 -1.73
C THR A 89 0.49 -12.39 -1.74
N VAL A 90 -0.41 -12.05 -0.83
CA VAL A 90 -1.77 -12.57 -0.78
C VAL A 90 -2.73 -11.40 -0.92
N LEU A 91 -3.57 -11.47 -1.95
CA LEU A 91 -4.69 -10.54 -2.12
C LEU A 91 -5.93 -11.11 -1.43
N VAL A 92 -6.52 -10.32 -0.52
CA VAL A 92 -7.83 -10.62 0.08
C VAL A 92 -8.92 -9.82 -0.62
N LEU A 93 -10.04 -10.47 -0.95
CA LEU A 93 -11.11 -9.85 -1.74
C LEU A 93 -12.19 -9.15 -0.88
N THR A 94 -11.94 -9.00 0.41
CA THR A 94 -12.85 -8.30 1.33
C THR A 94 -12.74 -6.77 1.29
N GLY A 95 -11.79 -6.22 0.52
CA GLY A 95 -11.53 -4.79 0.48
C GLY A 95 -11.77 -4.15 -0.90
N ILE A 96 -10.80 -3.36 -1.36
CA ILE A 96 -10.94 -2.46 -2.51
C ILE A 96 -10.86 -3.18 -3.86
N THR A 97 -9.93 -4.14 -4.02
CA THR A 97 -9.76 -4.84 -5.30
C THR A 97 -10.75 -5.97 -5.43
N HIS A 98 -11.55 -5.96 -6.50
CA HIS A 98 -12.43 -7.07 -6.86
C HIS A 98 -11.71 -8.08 -7.76
N ALA A 99 -12.12 -9.35 -7.72
CA ALA A 99 -11.50 -10.42 -8.50
C ALA A 99 -11.41 -10.09 -10.00
N ALA A 100 -12.44 -9.46 -10.57
CA ALA A 100 -12.49 -9.06 -11.97
C ALA A 100 -11.48 -7.96 -12.35
N ASP A 101 -10.95 -7.22 -11.38
CA ASP A 101 -10.01 -6.13 -11.63
C ASP A 101 -8.54 -6.59 -11.62
N VAL A 102 -8.26 -7.78 -11.11
CA VAL A 102 -6.88 -8.30 -10.98
C VAL A 102 -6.18 -8.37 -12.34
N ASP A 103 -6.90 -8.78 -13.38
CA ASP A 103 -6.35 -8.93 -14.74
C ASP A 103 -6.01 -7.61 -15.43
N ARG A 104 -6.42 -6.48 -14.88
CA ARG A 104 -6.08 -5.14 -15.39
C ARG A 104 -4.66 -4.70 -15.03
N PHE A 105 -4.03 -5.40 -14.07
CA PHE A 105 -2.65 -5.11 -13.64
C PHE A 105 -1.64 -5.99 -14.39
N PRO A 106 -0.43 -5.49 -14.67
CA PRO A 106 0.62 -6.25 -15.35
C PRO A 106 1.34 -7.27 -14.46
N PHE A 107 0.96 -7.37 -13.20
CA PHE A 107 1.52 -8.29 -12.21
C PHE A 107 0.41 -9.06 -11.49
N ARG A 108 0.78 -10.14 -10.79
CA ARG A 108 -0.17 -11.00 -10.08
C ARG A 108 0.28 -11.21 -8.64
N PRO A 109 -0.67 -11.32 -7.68
CA PRO A 109 -0.34 -11.79 -6.35
C PRO A 109 0.07 -13.27 -6.39
N SER A 110 0.81 -13.72 -5.39
CA SER A 110 1.17 -15.14 -5.25
C SER A 110 -0.05 -16.01 -4.96
N ARG A 111 -1.05 -15.47 -4.29
CA ARG A 111 -2.33 -16.12 -3.95
C ARG A 111 -3.45 -15.09 -3.85
N ILE A 112 -4.67 -15.52 -4.17
CA ILE A 112 -5.91 -14.77 -3.96
C ILE A 112 -6.80 -15.60 -3.05
N VAL A 113 -7.42 -14.96 -2.06
CA VAL A 113 -8.38 -15.57 -1.14
C VAL A 113 -9.58 -14.64 -0.95
N ASP A 114 -10.73 -15.19 -0.64
CA ASP A 114 -11.92 -14.39 -0.43
C ASP A 114 -11.80 -13.54 0.85
N SER A 115 -11.22 -14.11 1.90
CA SER A 115 -11.05 -13.44 3.20
C SER A 115 -9.71 -13.82 3.84
N ILE A 116 -9.24 -12.98 4.77
CA ILE A 116 -8.09 -13.32 5.62
C ILE A 116 -8.38 -14.57 6.49
N ALA A 117 -9.64 -14.85 6.78
CA ALA A 117 -10.05 -16.04 7.52
C ALA A 117 -9.64 -17.34 6.80
N ASP A 118 -9.56 -17.33 5.48
CA ASP A 118 -9.17 -18.50 4.67
C ASP A 118 -7.68 -18.87 4.85
N LEU A 119 -6.92 -18.03 5.54
CA LEU A 119 -5.51 -18.28 5.84
C LEU A 119 -5.28 -18.90 7.23
N VAL A 120 -6.33 -19.04 8.04
CA VAL A 120 -6.19 -19.52 9.43
C VAL A 120 -5.61 -20.93 9.48
N ASP A 121 -6.05 -21.80 8.57
CA ASP A 121 -5.56 -23.18 8.49
C ASP A 121 -4.13 -23.30 7.93
N ASP A 122 -3.62 -22.25 7.31
CA ASP A 122 -2.26 -22.18 6.77
C ASP A 122 -1.23 -21.74 7.85
N LEU A 123 -1.71 -21.23 8.98
CA LEU A 123 -0.83 -20.77 10.08
C LEU A 123 -0.40 -21.95 10.94
N PRO A 124 0.87 -21.97 11.39
CA PRO A 124 1.31 -22.97 12.37
C PRO A 124 0.51 -22.79 13.67
N PRO A 125 0.24 -23.89 14.40
CA PRO A 125 -0.38 -23.77 15.72
C PRO A 125 0.50 -22.92 16.64
N LEU A 126 -0.15 -22.07 17.43
CA LEU A 126 0.50 -21.20 18.41
C LEU A 126 1.15 -22.01 19.54
#